data_f2333c7d13c3f72bf9eab6f5f297f660
#
_entry.id   f2333c7d13c3f72bf9eab6f5f297f660
#
_cell.length_a   1.000
_cell.length_b   1.000
_cell.length_c   1.000
_cell.angle_alpha   90.00
_cell.angle_beta   90.00
_cell.angle_gamma   90.00
#
_symmetry.space_group_name_H-M   'P 1'
#
loop_
_entity.id
_entity.type
_entity.pdbx_description
1 polymer ?
#
loop_
_entity_poly.entity_id
_entity_poly.type
_entity_poly.pdbx_seq_one_letter_code
_entity_poly.pdbx_strand_id
1 'polypeptide(L)'
;MLAIDVFTCYGVAGAGSLVGMGLISQIRTDQSRVRGALDLYRWAFCCLSALLWVVLSPDDWRPLVTQVAIGFAAAGVTVLAWASRQLNGRRTPPRLGWALTAAAAVVLWGMAAFGSDTAYVQAIAWVFAVVSLAMAVDQGWLILRSPRIQRSELSLLVVATLFALIWAITLAHVMSEAGGPYPAHWLYAPDWLLPITALGFAILPLSVAAVVFAIINQRLNQQLRNRALSDDLTGALSRR
;
A
#
# COMPACT_ATOMS: atom_id res chain seq x y z
N MET A 1 6.71 0.82 29.09
CA MET A 1 6.36 0.08 27.87
C MET A 1 5.17 0.80 27.25
N LEU A 2 5.30 1.39 26.07
CA LEU A 2 4.16 2.05 25.40
C LEU A 2 3.20 0.93 24.93
N ALA A 3 2.06 0.81 25.63
CA ALA A 3 0.98 -0.06 25.19
C ALA A 3 0.33 0.60 23.96
N ILE A 4 0.77 0.25 22.76
CA ILE A 4 0.16 0.71 21.51
C ILE A 4 -1.10 -0.15 21.31
N ASP A 5 -2.26 0.50 21.37
CA ASP A 5 -3.52 -0.16 21.07
C ASP A 5 -3.64 -0.42 19.55
N VAL A 6 -3.73 -1.69 19.19
CA VAL A 6 -3.83 -2.14 17.80
C VAL A 6 -5.08 -1.60 17.12
N PHE A 7 -6.19 -1.46 17.84
CA PHE A 7 -7.42 -0.90 17.29
C PHE A 7 -7.25 0.59 16.92
N THR A 8 -6.57 1.36 17.79
CA THR A 8 -6.22 2.74 17.46
C THR A 8 -5.37 2.80 16.18
N CYS A 9 -4.42 1.89 15.99
CA CYS A 9 -3.61 1.84 14.77
C CYS A 9 -4.46 1.53 13.53
N TYR A 10 -5.42 0.63 13.60
CA TYR A 10 -6.35 0.39 12.49
C TYR A 10 -7.24 1.60 12.20
N GLY A 11 -7.70 2.28 13.24
CA GLY A 11 -8.44 3.54 13.11
C GLY A 11 -7.63 4.60 12.38
N VAL A 12 -6.37 4.79 12.77
CA VAL A 12 -5.44 5.73 12.12
C VAL A 12 -5.15 5.31 10.68
N ALA A 13 -4.95 4.01 10.41
CA ALA A 13 -4.73 3.49 9.06
C ALA A 13 -5.93 3.75 8.16
N GLY A 14 -7.14 3.46 8.64
CA GLY A 14 -8.38 3.67 7.88
C GLY A 14 -8.67 5.14 7.64
N ALA A 15 -8.58 5.99 8.68
CA ALA A 15 -8.74 7.43 8.55
C ALA A 15 -7.68 8.06 7.65
N GLY A 16 -6.41 7.66 7.82
CA GLY A 16 -5.30 8.09 6.96
C GLY A 16 -5.51 7.71 5.50
N SER A 17 -6.13 6.56 5.23
CA SER A 17 -6.51 6.14 3.88
C SER A 17 -7.58 7.05 3.27
N LEU A 18 -8.59 7.46 4.04
CA LEU A 18 -9.59 8.42 3.58
C LEU A 18 -8.97 9.78 3.25
N VAL A 19 -8.06 10.26 4.10
CA VAL A 19 -7.31 11.50 3.84
C VAL A 19 -6.45 11.34 2.57
N GLY A 20 -5.74 10.23 2.42
CA GLY A 20 -4.94 9.92 1.24
C GLY A 20 -5.77 9.89 -0.03
N MET A 21 -6.95 9.28 0.00
CA MET A 21 -7.91 9.27 -1.10
C MET A 21 -8.36 10.69 -1.46
N GLY A 22 -8.66 11.52 -0.45
CA GLY A 22 -9.04 12.92 -0.63
C GLY A 22 -7.94 13.74 -1.31
N LEU A 23 -6.69 13.62 -0.84
CA LEU A 23 -5.53 14.30 -1.41
C LEU A 23 -5.31 13.91 -2.87
N ILE A 24 -5.35 12.61 -3.19
CA ILE A 24 -5.17 12.13 -4.56
C ILE A 24 -6.33 12.54 -5.47
N SER A 25 -7.54 12.69 -4.93
CA SER A 25 -8.70 13.12 -5.69
C SER A 25 -8.64 14.58 -6.13
N GLN A 26 -7.85 15.41 -5.44
CA GLN A 26 -7.63 16.81 -5.83
C GLN A 26 -6.67 16.96 -7.02
N ILE A 27 -5.88 15.93 -7.33
CA ILE A 27 -4.92 15.98 -8.44
C ILE A 27 -5.67 15.87 -9.77
N ARG A 28 -5.64 16.96 -10.56
CA ARG A 28 -6.17 16.99 -11.92
C ARG A 28 -5.02 16.86 -12.91
N THR A 29 -5.14 15.94 -13.86
CA THR A 29 -4.15 15.75 -14.93
C THR A 29 -4.82 15.32 -16.22
N ASP A 30 -4.33 15.84 -17.34
CA ASP A 30 -4.80 15.48 -18.68
C ASP A 30 -4.09 14.22 -19.20
N GLN A 31 -3.03 13.79 -18.55
CA GLN A 31 -2.30 12.60 -18.95
C GLN A 31 -3.08 11.32 -18.58
N SER A 32 -3.58 10.60 -19.57
CA SER A 32 -4.38 9.40 -19.39
C SER A 32 -3.69 8.31 -18.53
N ARG A 33 -2.35 8.18 -18.68
CA ARG A 33 -1.56 7.20 -17.91
C ARG A 33 -1.50 7.56 -16.42
N VAL A 34 -1.24 8.82 -16.11
CA VAL A 34 -1.20 9.29 -14.71
C VAL A 34 -2.59 9.22 -14.09
N ARG A 35 -3.63 9.57 -14.85
CA ARG A 35 -5.03 9.46 -14.42
C ARG A 35 -5.37 8.03 -14.03
N GLY A 36 -5.03 7.04 -14.88
CA GLY A 36 -5.27 5.63 -14.56
C GLY A 36 -4.53 5.15 -13.30
N ALA A 37 -3.30 5.62 -13.06
CA ALA A 37 -2.59 5.33 -11.81
C ALA A 37 -3.28 5.98 -10.60
N LEU A 38 -3.74 7.23 -10.72
CA LEU A 38 -4.48 7.92 -9.65
C LEU A 38 -5.79 7.22 -9.30
N ASP A 39 -6.52 6.72 -10.29
CA ASP A 39 -7.75 5.95 -10.06
C ASP A 39 -7.46 4.66 -9.29
N LEU A 40 -6.37 3.96 -9.60
CA LEU A 40 -5.92 2.80 -8.83
C LEU A 40 -5.54 3.18 -7.39
N TYR A 41 -4.84 4.29 -7.17
CA TYR A 41 -4.55 4.75 -5.80
C TYR A 41 -5.82 5.07 -5.01
N ARG A 42 -6.84 5.68 -5.65
CA ARG A 42 -8.15 5.91 -5.01
C ARG A 42 -8.80 4.59 -4.58
N TRP A 43 -8.81 3.60 -5.47
CA TRP A 43 -9.30 2.25 -5.17
C TRP A 43 -8.53 1.59 -4.03
N ALA A 44 -7.20 1.69 -4.05
CA ALA A 44 -6.36 1.15 -2.99
C ALA A 44 -6.68 1.77 -1.62
N PHE A 45 -6.79 3.10 -1.56
CA PHE A 45 -7.12 3.78 -0.31
C PHE A 45 -8.57 3.53 0.13
N CYS A 46 -9.50 3.37 -0.81
CA CYS A 46 -10.86 2.95 -0.50
C CYS A 46 -10.87 1.57 0.17
N CYS A 47 -10.13 0.60 -0.36
CA CYS A 47 -10.01 -0.73 0.26
C CYS A 47 -9.34 -0.67 1.64
N LEU A 48 -8.25 0.10 1.78
CA LEU A 48 -7.56 0.26 3.06
C LEU A 48 -8.41 0.98 4.12
N SER A 49 -9.34 1.83 3.72
CA SER A 49 -10.26 2.50 4.65
C SER A 49 -11.21 1.54 5.36
N ALA A 50 -11.39 0.32 4.84
CA ALA A 50 -12.16 -0.73 5.50
C ALA A 50 -11.61 -1.09 6.91
N LEU A 51 -10.32 -0.82 7.19
CA LEU A 51 -9.74 -0.98 8.51
C LEU A 51 -10.43 -0.09 9.57
N LEU A 52 -11.06 1.01 9.15
CA LEU A 52 -11.84 1.86 10.05
C LEU A 52 -13.10 1.15 10.58
N TRP A 53 -13.68 0.24 9.78
CA TRP A 53 -14.86 -0.52 10.20
C TRP A 53 -14.60 -1.36 11.44
N VAL A 54 -13.35 -1.82 11.63
CA VAL A 54 -12.96 -2.63 12.80
C VAL A 54 -13.15 -1.84 14.09
N VAL A 55 -12.79 -0.55 14.08
CA VAL A 55 -12.90 0.32 15.25
C VAL A 55 -14.36 0.71 15.51
N LEU A 56 -15.12 0.88 14.43
CA LEU A 56 -16.52 1.31 14.52
C LEU A 56 -17.50 0.15 14.80
N SER A 57 -17.04 -1.11 14.72
CA SER A 57 -17.91 -2.26 14.90
C SER A 57 -18.11 -2.60 16.38
N PRO A 58 -19.33 -3.05 16.78
CA PRO A 58 -19.57 -3.62 18.08
C PRO A 58 -18.69 -4.84 18.37
N ASP A 59 -18.42 -5.11 19.66
CA ASP A 59 -17.52 -6.18 20.07
C ASP A 59 -17.91 -7.55 19.53
N ASP A 60 -19.20 -7.86 19.48
CA ASP A 60 -19.72 -9.14 18.98
C ASP A 60 -19.44 -9.38 17.49
N TRP A 61 -19.40 -8.32 16.70
CA TRP A 61 -19.15 -8.38 15.24
C TRP A 61 -17.70 -8.14 14.86
N ARG A 62 -16.91 -7.63 15.79
CA ARG A 62 -15.52 -7.21 15.53
C ARG A 62 -14.66 -8.31 14.92
N PRO A 63 -14.70 -9.59 15.35
CA PRO A 63 -13.90 -10.64 14.71
C PRO A 63 -14.21 -10.81 13.23
N LEU A 64 -15.50 -10.87 12.88
CA LEU A 64 -15.93 -11.01 11.48
C LEU A 64 -15.56 -9.78 10.65
N VAL A 65 -15.84 -8.58 11.17
CA VAL A 65 -15.52 -7.31 10.49
C VAL A 65 -14.04 -7.19 10.23
N THR A 66 -13.22 -7.69 11.13
CA THR A 66 -11.77 -7.68 10.95
C THR A 66 -11.31 -8.60 9.85
N GLN A 67 -11.80 -9.83 9.82
CA GLN A 67 -11.46 -10.76 8.73
C GLN A 67 -11.82 -10.14 7.37
N VAL A 68 -12.99 -9.51 7.28
CA VAL A 68 -13.41 -8.80 6.07
C VAL A 68 -12.49 -7.62 5.76
N ALA A 69 -12.18 -6.78 6.75
CA ALA A 69 -11.33 -5.61 6.59
C ALA A 69 -9.89 -5.96 6.19
N ILE A 70 -9.32 -7.05 6.73
CA ILE A 70 -7.98 -7.52 6.35
C ILE A 70 -7.96 -8.00 4.90
N GLY A 71 -9.00 -8.69 4.42
CA GLY A 71 -9.12 -9.06 3.02
C GLY A 71 -9.16 -7.82 2.11
N PHE A 72 -9.92 -6.80 2.48
CA PHE A 72 -9.90 -5.52 1.77
C PHE A 72 -8.53 -4.83 1.86
N ALA A 73 -7.86 -4.87 3.00
CA ALA A 73 -6.52 -4.29 3.15
C ALA A 73 -5.51 -4.99 2.23
N ALA A 74 -5.56 -6.32 2.10
CA ALA A 74 -4.73 -7.07 1.17
C ALA A 74 -5.00 -6.69 -0.28
N ALA A 75 -6.28 -6.56 -0.66
CA ALA A 75 -6.67 -6.03 -1.96
C ALA A 75 -6.10 -4.61 -2.17
N GLY A 76 -6.23 -3.75 -1.17
CA GLY A 76 -5.73 -2.38 -1.19
C GLY A 76 -4.22 -2.30 -1.42
N VAL A 77 -3.42 -3.08 -0.68
CA VAL A 77 -1.95 -3.13 -0.85
C VAL A 77 -1.57 -3.70 -2.23
N THR A 78 -2.32 -4.68 -2.75
CA THR A 78 -2.09 -5.23 -4.10
C THR A 78 -2.36 -4.18 -5.18
N VAL A 79 -3.45 -3.41 -5.04
CA VAL A 79 -3.75 -2.30 -5.95
C VAL A 79 -2.74 -1.17 -5.82
N LEU A 80 -2.20 -0.89 -4.60
CA LEU A 80 -1.10 0.05 -4.40
C LEU A 80 0.16 -0.33 -5.19
N ALA A 81 0.55 -1.60 -5.13
CA ALA A 81 1.68 -2.11 -5.89
C ALA A 81 1.44 -1.96 -7.40
N TRP A 82 0.24 -2.28 -7.87
CA TRP A 82 -0.14 -2.10 -9.27
C TRP A 82 -0.15 -0.62 -9.69
N ALA A 83 -0.73 0.27 -8.88
CA ALA A 83 -0.75 1.71 -9.11
C ALA A 83 0.66 2.30 -9.24
N SER A 84 1.58 1.87 -8.35
CA SER A 84 2.98 2.29 -8.37
C SER A 84 3.69 1.86 -9.65
N ARG A 85 3.47 0.62 -10.11
CA ARG A 85 3.99 0.15 -11.41
C ARG A 85 3.47 1.00 -12.57
N GLN A 86 2.17 1.30 -12.59
CA GLN A 86 1.55 2.10 -13.64
C GLN A 86 2.07 3.54 -13.64
N LEU A 87 2.24 4.15 -12.45
CA LEU A 87 2.84 5.46 -12.28
C LEU A 87 4.28 5.50 -12.83
N ASN A 88 5.03 4.42 -12.64
CA ASN A 88 6.40 4.25 -13.13
C ASN A 88 6.48 3.87 -14.63
N GLY A 89 5.36 3.94 -15.36
CA GLY A 89 5.31 3.69 -16.79
C GLY A 89 5.29 2.21 -17.18
N ARG A 90 5.26 1.28 -16.24
CA ARG A 90 5.14 -0.16 -16.49
C ARG A 90 3.68 -0.55 -16.62
N ARG A 91 3.33 -1.22 -17.69
CA ARG A 91 1.95 -1.66 -17.93
C ARG A 91 1.72 -3.06 -17.35
N THR A 92 0.74 -3.16 -16.45
CA THR A 92 0.16 -4.45 -16.08
C THR A 92 -1.18 -4.57 -16.76
N PRO A 93 -1.47 -5.68 -17.47
CA PRO A 93 -2.78 -5.89 -18.08
C PRO A 93 -3.89 -5.75 -17.01
N PRO A 94 -4.95 -4.99 -17.28
CA PRO A 94 -5.99 -4.74 -16.25
C PRO A 94 -6.61 -6.04 -15.72
N ARG A 95 -6.81 -7.05 -16.59
CA ARG A 95 -7.32 -8.36 -16.17
C ARG A 95 -6.42 -9.04 -15.15
N LEU A 96 -5.10 -9.00 -15.35
CA LEU A 96 -4.12 -9.56 -14.41
C LEU A 96 -4.10 -8.77 -13.10
N GLY A 97 -4.12 -7.44 -13.16
CA GLY A 97 -4.14 -6.59 -11.97
C GLY A 97 -5.37 -6.88 -11.09
N TRP A 98 -6.56 -6.92 -11.67
CA TRP A 98 -7.78 -7.24 -10.94
C TRP A 98 -7.82 -8.69 -10.46
N ALA A 99 -7.32 -9.65 -11.25
CA ALA A 99 -7.23 -11.05 -10.83
C ALA A 99 -6.34 -11.24 -9.61
N LEU A 100 -5.16 -10.59 -9.56
CA LEU A 100 -4.25 -10.63 -8.42
C LEU A 100 -4.87 -9.96 -7.18
N THR A 101 -5.56 -8.84 -7.37
CA THR A 101 -6.27 -8.14 -6.29
C THR A 101 -7.39 -8.99 -5.70
N ALA A 102 -8.21 -9.59 -6.56
CA ALA A 102 -9.27 -10.49 -6.12
C ALA A 102 -8.70 -11.75 -5.45
N ALA A 103 -7.64 -12.33 -6.01
CA ALA A 103 -6.99 -13.51 -5.43
C ALA A 103 -6.45 -13.23 -4.02
N ALA A 104 -5.83 -12.06 -3.77
CA ALA A 104 -5.34 -11.68 -2.46
C ALA A 104 -6.48 -11.63 -1.41
N ALA A 105 -7.62 -11.02 -1.75
CA ALA A 105 -8.77 -10.96 -0.86
C ALA A 105 -9.43 -12.32 -0.66
N VAL A 106 -9.69 -13.06 -1.75
CA VAL A 106 -10.38 -14.36 -1.72
C VAL A 106 -9.57 -15.40 -0.95
N VAL A 107 -8.25 -15.42 -1.10
CA VAL A 107 -7.38 -16.32 -0.33
C VAL A 107 -7.55 -16.05 1.17
N LEU A 108 -7.51 -14.79 1.60
CA LEU A 108 -7.65 -14.47 3.02
C LEU A 108 -9.06 -14.77 3.55
N TRP A 109 -10.10 -14.43 2.81
CA TRP A 109 -11.47 -14.76 3.22
C TRP A 109 -11.74 -16.26 3.22
N GLY A 110 -11.20 -16.99 2.24
CA GLY A 110 -11.28 -18.45 2.20
C GLY A 110 -10.56 -19.09 3.39
N MET A 111 -9.35 -18.62 3.73
CA MET A 111 -8.63 -19.11 4.90
C MET A 111 -9.30 -18.73 6.22
N ALA A 112 -9.94 -17.57 6.30
CA ALA A 112 -10.73 -17.17 7.46
C ALA A 112 -11.99 -18.04 7.64
N ALA A 113 -12.64 -18.46 6.53
CA ALA A 113 -13.89 -19.23 6.57
C ALA A 113 -13.67 -20.74 6.75
N PHE A 114 -12.60 -21.28 6.17
CA PHE A 114 -12.39 -22.74 6.05
C PHE A 114 -11.06 -23.23 6.60
N GLY A 115 -10.11 -22.31 6.89
CA GLY A 115 -8.80 -22.63 7.41
C GLY A 115 -8.77 -22.76 8.93
N SER A 116 -7.62 -23.20 9.47
CA SER A 116 -7.28 -23.05 10.88
C SER A 116 -6.79 -21.61 11.13
N ASP A 117 -6.85 -21.15 12.38
CA ASP A 117 -6.35 -19.83 12.78
C ASP A 117 -4.88 -19.65 12.39
N THR A 118 -4.07 -20.68 12.57
CA THR A 118 -2.66 -20.71 12.16
C THR A 118 -2.51 -20.52 10.65
N ALA A 119 -3.29 -21.24 9.85
CA ALA A 119 -3.24 -21.14 8.39
C ALA A 119 -3.70 -19.74 7.91
N TYR A 120 -4.69 -19.14 8.56
CA TYR A 120 -5.14 -17.80 8.27
C TYR A 120 -4.04 -16.76 8.55
N VAL A 121 -3.39 -16.83 9.73
CA VAL A 121 -2.29 -15.92 10.08
C VAL A 121 -1.11 -16.07 9.12
N GLN A 122 -0.76 -17.31 8.76
CA GLN A 122 0.27 -17.57 7.75
C GLN A 122 -0.09 -16.97 6.39
N ALA A 123 -1.34 -17.13 5.95
CA ALA A 123 -1.81 -16.55 4.69
C ALA A 123 -1.72 -15.02 4.69
N ILE A 124 -2.10 -14.35 5.79
CA ILE A 124 -1.93 -12.91 5.95
C ILE A 124 -0.46 -12.53 5.76
N ALA A 125 0.45 -13.14 6.53
CA ALA A 125 1.87 -12.84 6.47
C ALA A 125 2.45 -13.06 5.07
N TRP A 126 2.08 -14.16 4.39
CA TRP A 126 2.51 -14.45 3.02
C TRP A 126 2.01 -13.40 2.02
N VAL A 127 0.72 -13.09 2.03
CA VAL A 127 0.15 -12.13 1.07
C VAL A 127 0.81 -10.76 1.20
N PHE A 128 0.91 -10.24 2.42
CA PHE A 128 1.52 -8.93 2.64
C PHE A 128 3.03 -8.93 2.36
N ALA A 129 3.77 -9.98 2.74
CA ALA A 129 5.19 -10.10 2.45
C ALA A 129 5.47 -10.13 0.94
N VAL A 130 4.75 -10.97 0.19
CA VAL A 130 4.95 -11.12 -1.27
C VAL A 130 4.59 -9.83 -2.00
N VAL A 131 3.47 -9.21 -1.67
CA VAL A 131 3.04 -7.98 -2.37
C VAL A 131 3.95 -6.80 -2.06
N SER A 132 4.35 -6.63 -0.80
CA SER A 132 5.26 -5.54 -0.41
C SER A 132 6.67 -5.74 -0.95
N LEU A 133 7.17 -6.98 -0.97
CA LEU A 133 8.45 -7.31 -1.59
C LEU A 133 8.42 -7.05 -3.10
N ALA A 134 7.35 -7.45 -3.79
CA ALA A 134 7.19 -7.17 -5.21
C ALA A 134 7.19 -5.67 -5.50
N MET A 135 6.54 -4.87 -4.65
CA MET A 135 6.54 -3.40 -4.77
C MET A 135 7.95 -2.83 -4.53
N ALA A 136 8.67 -3.29 -3.51
CA ALA A 136 10.03 -2.84 -3.20
C ALA A 136 11.02 -3.19 -4.33
N VAL A 137 10.96 -4.44 -4.84
CA VAL A 137 11.80 -4.90 -5.95
C VAL A 137 11.51 -4.10 -7.22
N ASP A 138 10.23 -3.88 -7.54
CA ASP A 138 9.85 -3.11 -8.74
C ASP A 138 10.32 -1.66 -8.67
N GLN A 139 10.21 -1.03 -7.50
CA GLN A 139 10.70 0.32 -7.28
C GLN A 139 12.24 0.39 -7.29
N GLY A 140 12.92 -0.57 -6.65
CA GLY A 140 14.38 -0.67 -6.69
C GLY A 140 14.92 -0.83 -8.10
N TRP A 141 14.30 -1.70 -8.89
CA TRP A 141 14.64 -1.89 -10.30
C TRP A 141 14.48 -0.62 -11.15
N LEU A 142 13.45 0.18 -10.86
CA LEU A 142 13.26 1.47 -11.52
C LEU A 142 14.44 2.42 -11.22
N ILE A 143 14.80 2.54 -9.95
CA ILE A 143 15.87 3.44 -9.50
C ILE A 143 17.22 3.03 -10.10
N LEU A 144 17.53 1.72 -10.11
CA LEU A 144 18.78 1.21 -10.67
C LEU A 144 18.93 1.50 -12.18
N ARG A 145 17.82 1.64 -12.91
CA ARG A 145 17.81 1.94 -14.35
C ARG A 145 17.63 3.41 -14.67
N SER A 146 17.32 4.23 -13.68
CA SER A 146 17.12 5.66 -13.89
C SER A 146 18.47 6.40 -13.92
N PRO A 147 18.75 7.21 -14.95
CA PRO A 147 19.95 8.01 -15.02
C PRO A 147 19.97 9.16 -13.99
N ARG A 148 18.80 9.50 -13.45
CA ARG A 148 18.64 10.55 -12.42
C ARG A 148 17.66 10.07 -11.37
N ILE A 149 18.18 9.79 -10.17
CA ILE A 149 17.37 9.38 -9.03
C ILE A 149 16.66 10.61 -8.46
N GLN A 150 15.34 10.55 -8.40
CA GLN A 150 14.52 11.57 -7.75
C GLN A 150 14.36 11.21 -6.26
N ARG A 151 14.48 12.22 -5.39
CA ARG A 151 14.34 12.00 -3.92
C ARG A 151 12.99 11.38 -3.54
N SER A 152 11.93 11.78 -4.21
CA SER A 152 10.59 11.24 -3.98
C SER A 152 10.45 9.76 -4.37
N GLU A 153 11.13 9.32 -5.43
CA GLU A 153 11.18 7.91 -5.84
C GLU A 153 11.96 7.06 -4.85
N LEU A 154 13.06 7.62 -4.29
CA LEU A 154 13.81 6.99 -3.20
C LEU A 154 12.95 6.85 -1.94
N SER A 155 12.16 7.88 -1.59
CA SER A 155 11.25 7.82 -0.44
C SER A 155 10.21 6.70 -0.60
N LEU A 156 9.67 6.49 -1.81
CA LEU A 156 8.75 5.39 -2.06
C LEU A 156 9.43 4.03 -1.91
N LEU A 157 10.68 3.89 -2.38
CA LEU A 157 11.48 2.67 -2.16
C LEU A 157 11.69 2.40 -0.68
N VAL A 158 12.05 3.42 0.11
CA VAL A 158 12.27 3.28 1.55
C VAL A 158 10.98 2.80 2.24
N VAL A 159 9.84 3.43 1.97
CA VAL A 159 8.55 3.03 2.54
C VAL A 159 8.19 1.59 2.15
N ALA A 160 8.33 1.23 0.87
CA ALA A 160 8.03 -0.12 0.39
C ALA A 160 8.97 -1.17 1.01
N THR A 161 10.26 -0.85 1.15
CA THR A 161 11.28 -1.75 1.73
C THR A 161 11.03 -1.95 3.22
N LEU A 162 10.75 -0.88 3.98
CA LEU A 162 10.44 -1.00 5.40
C LEU A 162 9.19 -1.87 5.63
N PHE A 163 8.15 -1.67 4.83
CA PHE A 163 6.95 -2.48 4.92
C PHE A 163 7.19 -3.94 4.54
N ALA A 164 7.99 -4.19 3.49
CA ALA A 164 8.40 -5.53 3.10
C ALA A 164 9.23 -6.22 4.20
N LEU A 165 10.12 -5.48 4.86
CA LEU A 165 10.95 -6.01 5.94
C LEU A 165 10.11 -6.41 7.15
N ILE A 166 9.16 -5.55 7.57
CA ILE A 166 8.22 -5.85 8.66
C ILE A 166 7.49 -7.16 8.38
N TRP A 167 6.93 -7.31 7.17
CA TRP A 167 6.18 -8.51 6.82
C TRP A 167 7.05 -9.74 6.62
N ALA A 168 8.28 -9.59 6.13
CA ALA A 168 9.23 -10.70 6.02
C ALA A 168 9.64 -11.22 7.40
N ILE A 169 9.87 -10.34 8.38
CA ILE A 169 10.16 -10.72 9.76
C ILE A 169 8.94 -11.39 10.40
N THR A 170 7.74 -10.83 10.20
CA THR A 170 6.49 -11.43 10.67
C THR A 170 6.29 -12.84 10.10
N LEU A 171 6.51 -13.01 8.79
CA LEU A 171 6.41 -14.30 8.13
C LEU A 171 7.42 -15.31 8.68
N ALA A 172 8.68 -14.90 8.83
CA ALA A 172 9.72 -15.77 9.38
C ALA A 172 9.39 -16.25 10.80
N HIS A 173 8.84 -15.33 11.63
CA HIS A 173 8.40 -15.67 12.98
C HIS A 173 7.22 -16.64 12.97
N VAL A 174 6.16 -16.34 12.21
CA VAL A 174 4.97 -17.22 12.11
C VAL A 174 5.33 -18.61 11.56
N MET A 175 6.28 -18.69 10.65
CA MET A 175 6.75 -19.98 10.12
C MET A 175 7.63 -20.77 11.12
N SER A 176 8.39 -20.08 11.97
CA SER A 176 9.23 -20.74 12.98
C SER A 176 8.42 -21.33 14.15
N GLU A 177 7.26 -20.74 14.46
CA GLU A 177 6.35 -21.19 15.51
C GLU A 177 5.21 -22.10 14.99
N ALA A 178 5.34 -22.64 13.78
CA ALA A 178 4.36 -23.51 13.17
C ALA A 178 4.11 -24.77 14.01
N GLY A 179 3.12 -24.73 14.87
CA GLY A 179 2.76 -25.81 15.82
C GLY A 179 2.25 -25.31 17.16
N GLY A 180 2.39 -24.03 17.46
CA GLY A 180 1.80 -23.41 18.65
C GLY A 180 0.31 -23.08 18.47
N PRO A 181 -0.49 -23.12 19.54
CA PRO A 181 -1.87 -22.65 19.49
C PRO A 181 -1.84 -21.13 19.34
N TYR A 182 -2.06 -20.63 18.11
CA TYR A 182 -2.34 -19.21 17.90
C TYR A 182 -3.80 -18.96 18.29
N PRO A 183 -4.11 -18.15 19.31
CA PRO A 183 -5.47 -17.72 19.54
C PRO A 183 -5.94 -16.89 18.33
N ALA A 184 -7.20 -16.99 17.99
CA ALA A 184 -7.89 -16.37 16.84
C ALA A 184 -7.82 -14.83 16.79
N HIS A 185 -7.08 -14.22 17.68
CA HIS A 185 -7.01 -12.79 17.86
C HIS A 185 -5.71 -12.24 17.29
N TRP A 186 -5.78 -11.81 15.98
CA TRP A 186 -5.00 -10.68 15.51
C TRP A 186 -3.47 -10.80 15.40
N LEU A 187 -2.92 -10.62 14.21
CA LEU A 187 -1.53 -10.27 13.94
C LEU A 187 -0.52 -10.83 14.97
N TYR A 188 -0.28 -12.15 14.92
CA TYR A 188 0.74 -12.78 15.74
C TYR A 188 2.11 -12.35 15.27
N ALA A 189 2.50 -11.24 15.82
CA ALA A 189 3.87 -10.83 15.92
C ALA A 189 4.27 -11.01 17.41
N PRO A 190 5.52 -11.33 17.73
CA PRO A 190 6.00 -11.25 19.10
C PRO A 190 5.61 -9.93 19.74
N ASP A 191 5.47 -9.87 21.06
CA ASP A 191 5.06 -8.66 21.79
C ASP A 191 5.85 -7.40 21.42
N TRP A 192 7.09 -7.57 20.95
CA TRP A 192 7.92 -6.48 20.46
C TRP A 192 7.62 -6.08 19.00
N LEU A 193 7.16 -7.00 18.17
CA LEU A 193 6.90 -6.76 16.74
C LEU A 193 5.46 -6.29 16.49
N LEU A 194 4.51 -6.66 17.34
CA LEU A 194 3.11 -6.25 17.25
C LEU A 194 2.94 -4.71 17.18
N PRO A 195 3.58 -3.91 18.07
CA PRO A 195 3.55 -2.45 17.94
C PRO A 195 4.16 -1.94 16.65
N ILE A 196 5.21 -2.59 16.14
CA ILE A 196 5.89 -2.17 14.90
C ILE A 196 5.00 -2.43 13.68
N THR A 197 4.35 -3.59 13.61
CA THR A 197 3.42 -3.91 12.51
C THR A 197 2.20 -3.01 12.53
N ALA A 198 1.63 -2.75 13.71
CA ALA A 198 0.49 -1.86 13.88
C ALA A 198 0.81 -0.42 13.48
N LEU A 199 1.97 0.11 13.91
CA LEU A 199 2.47 1.42 13.47
C LEU A 199 2.75 1.46 11.97
N GLY A 200 3.30 0.37 11.40
CA GLY A 200 3.51 0.23 9.95
C GLY A 200 2.21 0.43 9.19
N PHE A 201 1.13 -0.22 9.62
CA PHE A 201 -0.20 -0.03 9.04
C PHE A 201 -0.73 1.39 9.22
N ALA A 202 -0.54 2.00 10.38
CA ALA A 202 -1.02 3.36 10.64
C ALA A 202 -0.32 4.41 9.77
N ILE A 203 0.99 4.26 9.57
CA ILE A 203 1.82 5.25 8.86
C ILE A 203 1.78 5.03 7.33
N LEU A 204 1.65 3.77 6.87
CA LEU A 204 1.76 3.41 5.45
C LEU A 204 0.85 4.23 4.52
N PRO A 205 -0.48 4.34 4.75
CA PRO A 205 -1.35 5.04 3.82
C PRO A 205 -1.00 6.51 3.66
N LEU A 206 -0.71 7.20 4.76
CA LEU A 206 -0.32 8.61 4.75
C LEU A 206 1.03 8.81 4.07
N SER A 207 2.01 7.96 4.38
CA SER A 207 3.33 8.03 3.76
C SER A 207 3.27 7.81 2.26
N VAL A 208 2.52 6.80 1.80
CA VAL A 208 2.34 6.53 0.37
C VAL A 208 1.61 7.69 -0.30
N ALA A 209 0.53 8.22 0.30
CA ALA A 209 -0.21 9.35 -0.26
C ALA A 209 0.69 10.59 -0.41
N ALA A 210 1.46 10.93 0.63
CA ALA A 210 2.37 12.07 0.62
C ALA A 210 3.47 11.92 -0.45
N VAL A 211 4.08 10.74 -0.54
CA VAL A 211 5.14 10.47 -1.52
C VAL A 211 4.61 10.48 -2.95
N VAL A 212 3.46 9.86 -3.21
CA VAL A 212 2.81 9.88 -4.53
C VAL A 212 2.44 11.30 -4.94
N PHE A 213 1.89 12.08 -4.02
CA PHE A 213 1.59 13.50 -4.24
C PHE A 213 2.87 14.28 -4.59
N ALA A 214 3.96 14.06 -3.87
CA ALA A 214 5.25 14.69 -4.16
C ALA A 214 5.81 14.30 -5.54
N ILE A 215 5.74 13.02 -5.92
CA ILE A 215 6.18 12.54 -7.25
C ILE A 215 5.38 13.23 -8.36
N ILE A 216 4.08 13.29 -8.23
CA ILE A 216 3.21 13.88 -9.26
C ILE A 216 3.46 15.39 -9.37
N ASN A 217 3.51 16.10 -8.24
CA ASN A 217 3.81 17.54 -8.25
C ASN A 217 5.19 17.85 -8.86
N GLN A 218 6.18 17.05 -8.54
CA GLN A 218 7.51 17.21 -9.13
C GLN A 218 7.49 17.02 -10.65
N ARG A 219 6.78 16.00 -11.15
CA ARG A 219 6.63 15.74 -12.59
C ARG A 219 5.85 16.87 -13.29
N LEU A 220 4.77 17.37 -12.69
CA LEU A 220 4.01 18.50 -13.22
C LEU A 220 4.85 19.79 -13.28
N ASN A 221 5.60 20.08 -12.21
CA ASN A 221 6.48 21.25 -12.19
C ASN A 221 7.60 21.16 -13.24
N GLN A 222 8.15 19.97 -13.48
CA GLN A 222 9.13 19.76 -14.55
C GLN A 222 8.52 20.02 -15.92
N GLN A 223 7.29 19.57 -16.16
CA GLN A 223 6.59 19.82 -17.42
C GLN A 223 6.30 21.31 -17.64
N LEU A 224 5.85 22.01 -16.60
CA LEU A 224 5.62 23.45 -16.67
C LEU A 224 6.91 24.21 -16.98
N ARG A 225 8.01 23.86 -16.33
CA ARG A 225 9.33 24.45 -16.63
C ARG A 225 9.77 24.17 -18.08
N ASN A 226 9.58 22.95 -18.57
CA ASN A 226 9.94 22.60 -19.94
C ASN A 226 9.09 23.37 -20.95
N ARG A 227 7.80 23.56 -20.69
CA ARG A 227 6.92 24.39 -21.53
C ARG A 227 7.30 25.88 -21.49
N ALA A 228 7.64 26.40 -20.30
CA ALA A 228 8.10 27.80 -20.16
C ALA A 228 9.45 28.07 -20.83
N LEU A 229 10.27 27.04 -21.05
CA LEU A 229 11.55 27.13 -21.74
C LEU A 229 11.45 26.95 -23.26
N SER A 230 10.34 26.41 -23.76
CA SER A 230 10.06 26.29 -25.19
C SER A 230 9.08 27.39 -25.60
N ASP A 231 9.42 28.13 -26.63
CA ASP A 231 8.48 29.04 -27.27
C ASP A 231 7.48 28.22 -28.09
N ASP A 232 6.22 28.21 -27.65
CA ASP A 232 5.14 27.42 -28.26
C ASP A 232 4.88 27.81 -29.75
N LEU A 233 5.27 29.04 -30.17
CA LEU A 233 5.08 29.52 -31.55
C LEU A 233 6.23 29.15 -32.48
N THR A 234 7.44 29.09 -32.00
CA THR A 234 8.62 28.89 -32.84
C THR A 234 9.35 27.57 -32.57
N GLY A 235 9.00 26.86 -31.50
CA GLY A 235 9.74 25.68 -31.02
C GLY A 235 11.19 26.00 -30.59
N ALA A 236 11.54 27.28 -30.59
CA ALA A 236 12.87 27.75 -30.20
C ALA A 236 12.98 27.88 -28.68
N LEU A 237 14.18 27.60 -28.16
CA LEU A 237 14.49 27.82 -26.75
C LEU A 237 14.36 29.33 -26.44
N SER A 238 13.54 29.67 -25.44
CA SER A 238 13.46 31.04 -24.92
C SER A 238 14.85 31.47 -24.47
N ARG A 239 15.41 32.50 -25.12
CA ARG A 239 16.68 33.10 -24.71
C ARG A 239 16.47 33.84 -23.39
N ARG A 240 17.01 33.32 -22.33
CA ARG A 240 17.34 34.06 -21.11
C ARG A 240 18.84 34.00 -20.88
#